data_1bbe133bd21aecc5b8e756506b474039
#
_entry.id   1bbe133bd21aecc5b8e756506b474039
#
_cell.length_a   1.000
_cell.length_b   1.000
_cell.length_c   1.000
_cell.angle_alpha   90.00
_cell.angle_beta   90.00
_cell.angle_gamma   90.00
#
_symmetry.space_group_name_H-M   'P 1'
#
loop_
_entity.id
_entity.type
_entity.pdbx_description
1 polymer ?
#
loop_
_entity_poly.entity_id
_entity_poly.type
_entity_poly.pdbx_seq_one_letter_code
_entity_poly.pdbx_strand_id
1 'polypeptide(L)'
;MPDISSTSATDKHQRLDAVIELIEAGNSERQACKQVGIDVSTFRQAIGRHNLSTQYARALEALAHAQVVAMEQTLKDMRDKVIDAQQARVEIDARKWFACKFLPKLYGDRVQQVHTGADGGAVKVEQISPLEEIEDRLKRLSERSEPIQAPKATIN
;
A
#
# COMPACT_ATOMS: atom_id res chain seq x y z
N MET A 1 -16.85 27.17 26.94
CA MET A 1 -16.64 26.12 25.92
C MET A 1 -16.63 26.84 24.57
N PRO A 2 -15.50 27.02 23.87
CA PRO A 2 -15.55 27.56 22.53
C PRO A 2 -16.10 26.51 21.56
N ASP A 3 -17.06 26.95 20.76
CA ASP A 3 -17.81 26.18 19.77
C ASP A 3 -16.89 25.74 18.61
N ILE A 4 -16.66 24.42 18.46
CA ILE A 4 -15.76 23.81 17.48
C ILE A 4 -16.46 23.56 16.13
N SER A 5 -17.59 24.19 15.87
CA SER A 5 -18.44 23.83 14.70
C SER A 5 -18.24 24.67 13.44
N SER A 6 -17.29 25.61 13.39
CA SER A 6 -17.05 26.45 12.20
C SER A 6 -15.60 26.50 11.75
N THR A 7 -14.91 25.36 11.69
CA THR A 7 -13.63 25.32 10.99
C THR A 7 -13.92 25.47 9.49
N SER A 8 -13.60 26.64 8.92
CA SER A 8 -13.79 26.95 7.50
C SER A 8 -13.12 25.86 6.62
N ALA A 9 -13.68 25.59 5.45
CA ALA A 9 -13.09 24.63 4.48
C ALA A 9 -11.63 24.99 4.16
N THR A 10 -11.30 26.29 4.17
CA THR A 10 -9.93 26.82 4.00
C THR A 10 -9.00 26.38 5.13
N ASP A 11 -9.46 26.45 6.37
CA ASP A 11 -8.65 26.05 7.54
C ASP A 11 -8.36 24.53 7.51
N LYS A 12 -9.34 23.73 7.11
CA LYS A 12 -9.13 22.27 6.93
C LYS A 12 -8.08 21.97 5.88
N HIS A 13 -8.10 22.67 4.74
CA HIS A 13 -7.13 22.48 3.69
C HIS A 13 -5.72 22.87 4.12
N GLN A 14 -5.57 24.02 4.76
CA GLN A 14 -4.30 24.46 5.32
C GLN A 14 -3.71 23.49 6.33
N ARG A 15 -4.54 22.85 7.15
CA ARG A 15 -4.09 21.82 8.10
C ARG A 15 -3.62 20.54 7.40
N LEU A 16 -4.24 20.16 6.30
CA LEU A 16 -3.79 19.01 5.51
C LEU A 16 -2.45 19.29 4.83
N ASP A 17 -2.29 20.49 4.26
CA ASP A 17 -1.03 20.92 3.65
C ASP A 17 0.09 20.97 4.69
N ALA A 18 -0.18 21.49 5.90
CA ALA A 18 0.78 21.51 6.99
C ALA A 18 1.24 20.10 7.41
N VAL A 19 0.34 19.09 7.38
CA VAL A 19 0.74 17.68 7.62
C VAL A 19 1.68 17.20 6.53
N ILE A 20 1.40 17.49 5.26
CA ILE A 20 2.24 17.07 4.11
C ILE A 20 3.62 17.74 4.22
N GLU A 21 3.69 19.02 4.51
CA GLU A 21 4.96 19.76 4.72
C GLU A 21 5.80 19.16 5.86
N LEU A 22 5.16 18.77 6.96
CA LEU A 22 5.85 18.11 8.06
C LEU A 22 6.39 16.74 7.67
N ILE A 23 5.69 16.00 6.82
CA ILE A 23 6.16 14.71 6.28
C ILE A 23 7.36 14.94 5.34
N GLU A 24 7.31 15.95 4.47
CA GLU A 24 8.45 16.35 3.64
C GLU A 24 9.67 16.75 4.47
N ALA A 25 9.45 17.41 5.61
CA ALA A 25 10.50 17.77 6.56
C ALA A 25 11.07 16.58 7.36
N GLY A 26 10.62 15.35 7.09
CA GLY A 26 11.17 14.12 7.69
C GLY A 26 10.37 13.54 8.85
N ASN A 27 9.22 14.12 9.20
CA ASN A 27 8.37 13.55 10.25
C ASN A 27 7.59 12.34 9.73
N SER A 28 7.35 11.35 10.59
CA SER A 28 6.40 10.30 10.26
C SER A 28 4.97 10.85 10.17
N GLU A 29 4.13 10.25 9.32
CA GLU A 29 2.72 10.63 9.18
C GLU A 29 2.01 10.79 10.53
N ARG A 30 2.28 9.84 11.46
CA ARG A 30 1.69 9.88 12.80
C ARG A 30 2.14 11.09 13.63
N GLN A 31 3.42 11.43 13.54
CA GLN A 31 3.97 12.62 14.24
C GLN A 31 3.43 13.90 13.63
N ALA A 32 3.42 14.01 12.30
CA ALA A 32 2.89 15.16 11.58
C ALA A 32 1.41 15.40 11.91
N CYS A 33 0.58 14.36 11.82
CA CYS A 33 -0.83 14.45 12.21
C CYS A 33 -1.03 14.85 13.66
N LYS A 34 -0.21 14.32 14.59
CA LYS A 34 -0.27 14.68 16.01
C LYS A 34 0.08 16.16 16.26
N GLN A 35 1.09 16.68 15.56
CA GLN A 35 1.51 18.08 15.68
C GLN A 35 0.42 19.05 15.21
N VAL A 36 -0.25 18.72 14.10
CA VAL A 36 -1.33 19.53 13.53
C VAL A 36 -2.66 19.32 14.25
N GLY A 37 -2.78 18.26 15.07
CA GLY A 37 -4.00 17.91 15.77
C GLY A 37 -5.09 17.31 14.87
N ILE A 38 -4.70 16.50 13.88
CA ILE A 38 -5.58 15.75 13.00
C ILE A 38 -5.40 14.26 13.27
N ASP A 39 -6.48 13.49 13.26
CA ASP A 39 -6.39 12.04 13.31
C ASP A 39 -5.87 11.47 11.98
N VAL A 40 -5.01 10.43 12.04
CA VAL A 40 -4.39 9.80 10.88
C VAL A 40 -5.42 9.23 9.91
N SER A 41 -6.51 8.65 10.42
CA SER A 41 -7.58 8.10 9.58
C SER A 41 -8.31 9.21 8.84
N THR A 42 -8.57 10.33 9.50
CA THR A 42 -9.17 11.53 8.90
C THR A 42 -8.27 12.12 7.82
N PHE A 43 -6.96 12.22 8.09
CA PHE A 43 -5.98 12.70 7.10
C PHE A 43 -5.96 11.82 5.85
N ARG A 44 -5.88 10.48 6.00
CA ARG A 44 -5.87 9.54 4.87
C ARG A 44 -7.14 9.61 4.02
N GLN A 45 -8.31 9.75 4.65
CA GLN A 45 -9.56 9.96 3.91
C GLN A 45 -9.58 11.29 3.16
N ALA A 46 -9.02 12.33 3.78
CA ALA A 46 -8.98 13.68 3.19
C ALA A 46 -8.06 13.76 1.97
N ILE A 47 -6.91 13.03 1.94
CA ILE A 47 -6.00 12.99 0.78
C ILE A 47 -6.76 12.66 -0.51
N GLY A 48 -7.60 11.63 -0.50
CA GLY A 48 -8.38 11.22 -1.66
C GLY A 48 -9.47 12.23 -2.03
N ARG A 49 -10.15 12.80 -1.03
CA ARG A 49 -11.25 13.76 -1.25
C ARG A 49 -10.77 15.12 -1.78
N HIS A 50 -9.60 15.58 -1.36
CA HIS A 50 -9.04 16.89 -1.72
C HIS A 50 -7.99 16.81 -2.84
N ASN A 51 -7.84 15.65 -3.50
CA ASN A 51 -6.90 15.44 -4.59
C ASN A 51 -5.43 15.74 -4.23
N LEU A 52 -5.05 15.50 -2.98
CA LEU A 52 -3.71 15.71 -2.45
C LEU A 52 -2.77 14.50 -2.65
N SER A 53 -3.22 13.46 -3.35
CA SER A 53 -2.48 12.20 -3.51
C SER A 53 -1.10 12.40 -4.14
N THR A 54 -0.97 13.32 -5.11
CA THR A 54 0.31 13.63 -5.75
C THR A 54 1.28 14.34 -4.81
N GLN A 55 0.80 15.30 -4.02
CA GLN A 55 1.63 16.01 -3.05
C GLN A 55 2.08 15.06 -1.93
N TYR A 56 1.16 14.25 -1.43
CA TYR A 56 1.48 13.22 -0.43
C TYR A 56 2.50 12.19 -0.94
N ALA A 57 2.38 11.75 -2.20
CA ALA A 57 3.37 10.86 -2.80
C ALA A 57 4.77 11.49 -2.87
N ARG A 58 4.87 12.76 -3.25
CA ARG A 58 6.14 13.52 -3.25
C ARG A 58 6.72 13.65 -1.84
N ALA A 59 5.87 13.92 -0.84
CA ALA A 59 6.30 13.99 0.56
C ALA A 59 6.88 12.64 1.04
N LEU A 60 6.28 11.51 0.66
CA LEU A 60 6.81 10.18 0.95
C LEU A 60 8.13 9.89 0.21
N GLU A 61 8.27 10.36 -1.03
CA GLU A 61 9.54 10.28 -1.77
C GLU A 61 10.64 11.07 -1.05
N ALA A 62 10.36 12.32 -0.67
CA ALA A 62 11.29 13.15 0.09
C ALA A 62 11.70 12.49 1.42
N LEU A 63 10.73 11.93 2.15
CA LEU A 63 10.97 11.18 3.39
C LEU A 63 11.87 9.96 3.16
N ALA A 64 11.65 9.20 2.08
CA ALA A 64 12.49 8.05 1.74
C ALA A 64 13.93 8.46 1.44
N HIS A 65 14.12 9.52 0.65
CA HIS A 65 15.45 10.07 0.35
C HIS A 65 16.16 10.58 1.61
N ALA A 66 15.42 11.24 2.51
CA ALA A 66 15.96 11.70 3.80
C ALA A 66 16.50 10.53 4.66
N GLN A 67 15.85 9.34 4.62
CA GLN A 67 16.38 8.17 5.32
C GLN A 67 17.72 7.72 4.72
N VAL A 68 17.90 7.77 3.41
CA VAL A 68 19.16 7.41 2.75
C VAL A 68 20.28 8.39 3.12
N VAL A 69 20.01 9.69 3.08
CA VAL A 69 20.98 10.71 3.50
C VAL A 69 21.38 10.53 4.98
N ALA A 70 20.41 10.22 5.83
CA ALA A 70 20.69 9.97 7.25
C ALA A 70 21.55 8.72 7.48
N MET A 71 21.53 7.71 6.60
CA MET A 71 22.47 6.57 6.68
C MET A 71 23.92 7.01 6.43
N GLU A 72 24.16 7.95 5.52
CA GLU A 72 25.50 8.51 5.29
C GLU A 72 26.01 9.22 6.55
N GLN A 73 25.14 9.98 7.23
CA GLN A 73 25.52 10.60 8.50
C GLN A 73 25.82 9.58 9.58
N THR A 74 25.02 8.53 9.71
CA THR A 74 25.26 7.41 10.64
C THR A 74 26.62 6.74 10.40
N LEU A 75 27.00 6.53 9.13
CA LEU A 75 28.33 6.00 8.77
C LEU A 75 29.46 6.96 9.14
N LYS A 76 29.25 8.25 9.00
CA LYS A 76 30.21 9.27 9.41
C LYS A 76 30.38 9.27 10.93
N ASP A 77 29.31 9.28 11.69
CA ASP A 77 29.32 9.25 13.15
C ASP A 77 30.03 8.00 13.69
N MET A 78 29.88 6.84 13.01
CA MET A 78 30.62 5.63 13.32
C MET A 78 32.13 5.79 13.06
N ARG A 79 32.54 6.38 11.92
CA ARG A 79 33.95 6.63 11.62
C ARG A 79 34.59 7.59 12.60
N ASP A 80 33.83 8.60 13.01
CA ASP A 80 34.24 9.63 13.99
C ASP A 80 34.15 9.10 15.44
N LYS A 81 33.77 7.82 15.62
CA LYS A 81 33.63 7.13 16.92
C LYS A 81 32.61 7.79 17.87
N VAL A 82 31.62 8.49 17.32
CA VAL A 82 30.47 9.05 18.07
C VAL A 82 29.52 7.92 18.49
N ILE A 83 29.32 6.94 17.61
CA ILE A 83 28.55 5.73 17.86
C ILE A 83 29.37 4.48 17.56
N ASP A 84 29.05 3.36 18.19
CA ASP A 84 29.71 2.10 17.91
C ASP A 84 29.18 1.42 16.63
N ALA A 85 29.92 0.44 16.12
CA ALA A 85 29.56 -0.25 14.88
C ALA A 85 28.24 -1.03 14.99
N GLN A 86 27.87 -1.53 16.17
CA GLN A 86 26.63 -2.27 16.37
C GLN A 86 25.43 -1.30 16.35
N GLN A 87 25.55 -0.15 16.99
CA GLN A 87 24.53 0.91 16.95
C GLN A 87 24.33 1.40 15.53
N ALA A 88 25.43 1.69 14.80
CA ALA A 88 25.38 2.12 13.41
C ALA A 88 24.65 1.10 12.51
N ARG A 89 24.93 -0.19 12.68
CA ARG A 89 24.30 -1.26 11.94
C ARG A 89 22.80 -1.30 12.15
N VAL A 90 22.35 -1.27 13.40
CA VAL A 90 20.92 -1.30 13.75
C VAL A 90 20.20 -0.09 13.16
N GLU A 91 20.81 1.09 13.26
CA GLU A 91 20.21 2.33 12.71
C GLU A 91 20.12 2.31 11.18
N ILE A 92 21.18 1.87 10.50
CA ILE A 92 21.19 1.73 9.04
C ILE A 92 20.14 0.72 8.57
N ASP A 93 20.04 -0.44 9.23
CA ASP A 93 19.05 -1.46 8.88
C ASP A 93 17.61 -0.93 9.07
N ALA A 94 17.35 -0.20 10.14
CA ALA A 94 16.05 0.45 10.37
C ALA A 94 15.73 1.49 9.29
N ARG A 95 16.68 2.38 8.95
CA ARG A 95 16.49 3.42 7.92
C ARG A 95 16.31 2.81 6.54
N LYS A 96 17.07 1.76 6.19
CA LYS A 96 16.90 0.99 4.96
C LYS A 96 15.48 0.43 4.87
N TRP A 97 14.99 -0.16 5.94
CA TRP A 97 13.63 -0.70 5.99
C TRP A 97 12.58 0.40 5.75
N PHE A 98 12.72 1.57 6.36
CA PHE A 98 11.82 2.71 6.15
C PHE A 98 11.86 3.19 4.69
N ALA A 99 13.06 3.38 4.10
CA ALA A 99 13.21 3.79 2.71
C ALA A 99 12.50 2.81 1.75
N CYS A 100 12.66 1.50 1.96
CA CYS A 100 11.98 0.46 1.18
C CYS A 100 10.44 0.52 1.33
N LYS A 101 9.92 0.89 2.49
CA LYS A 101 8.47 1.00 2.73
C LYS A 101 7.87 2.26 2.12
N PHE A 102 8.57 3.39 2.20
CA PHE A 102 8.07 4.65 1.65
C PHE A 102 8.19 4.72 0.13
N LEU A 103 9.27 4.17 -0.44
CA LEU A 103 9.52 4.20 -1.88
C LEU A 103 9.97 2.84 -2.42
N PRO A 104 9.07 1.83 -2.44
CA PRO A 104 9.43 0.45 -2.81
C PRO A 104 9.87 0.31 -4.26
N LYS A 105 9.41 1.18 -5.15
CA LYS A 105 9.82 1.16 -6.57
C LYS A 105 11.30 1.47 -6.77
N LEU A 106 11.90 2.29 -5.89
CA LEU A 106 13.30 2.71 -6.00
C LEU A 106 14.21 1.94 -5.04
N TYR A 107 13.77 1.76 -3.78
CA TYR A 107 14.58 1.17 -2.70
C TYR A 107 14.16 -0.24 -2.32
N GLY A 108 13.02 -0.74 -2.83
CA GLY A 108 12.56 -2.10 -2.55
C GLY A 108 13.42 -3.16 -3.25
N ASP A 109 13.59 -4.30 -2.60
CA ASP A 109 14.25 -5.45 -3.22
C ASP A 109 13.43 -5.91 -4.44
N ARG A 110 14.03 -5.87 -5.62
CA ARG A 110 13.41 -6.40 -6.84
C ARG A 110 13.56 -7.93 -6.82
N VAL A 111 12.53 -8.62 -6.32
CA VAL A 111 12.42 -10.05 -6.49
C VAL A 111 11.93 -10.32 -7.91
N GLN A 112 12.84 -10.69 -8.80
CA GLN A 112 12.48 -11.17 -10.13
C GLN A 112 12.07 -12.63 -9.98
N GLN A 113 10.75 -12.90 -9.80
CA GLN A 113 10.24 -14.26 -9.88
C GLN A 113 10.18 -14.68 -11.36
N VAL A 114 11.16 -15.45 -11.78
CA VAL A 114 11.12 -16.12 -13.08
C VAL A 114 10.28 -17.38 -12.90
N HIS A 115 9.02 -17.34 -13.30
CA HIS A 115 8.19 -18.52 -13.36
C HIS A 115 8.58 -19.32 -14.62
N THR A 116 9.31 -20.42 -14.44
CA THR A 116 9.61 -21.39 -15.51
C THR A 116 8.67 -22.56 -15.40
N GLY A 117 8.11 -23.00 -16.52
CA GLY A 117 7.36 -24.25 -16.60
C GLY A 117 8.25 -25.47 -16.31
N ALA A 118 7.66 -26.66 -16.18
CA ALA A 118 8.33 -27.92 -15.81
C ALA A 118 9.56 -28.23 -16.68
N ASP A 119 9.59 -27.76 -17.93
CA ASP A 119 10.67 -27.98 -18.90
C ASP A 119 11.60 -26.74 -19.06
N GLY A 120 11.58 -25.80 -18.12
CA GLY A 120 12.38 -24.56 -18.19
C GLY A 120 11.87 -23.53 -19.22
N GLY A 121 10.76 -23.80 -19.91
CA GLY A 121 10.12 -22.89 -20.85
C GLY A 121 9.17 -21.90 -20.18
N ALA A 122 8.54 -21.03 -20.97
CA ALA A 122 7.53 -20.10 -20.48
C ALA A 122 6.31 -20.85 -19.89
N VAL A 123 5.80 -20.40 -18.73
CA VAL A 123 4.55 -20.92 -18.18
C VAL A 123 3.41 -20.60 -19.14
N LYS A 124 2.76 -21.62 -19.70
CA LYS A 124 1.52 -21.44 -20.45
C LYS A 124 0.41 -21.12 -19.46
N VAL A 125 0.00 -19.88 -19.41
CA VAL A 125 -1.19 -19.47 -18.66
C VAL A 125 -2.39 -19.66 -19.58
N GLU A 126 -3.14 -20.74 -19.41
CA GLU A 126 -4.47 -20.86 -20.03
C GLU A 126 -5.40 -19.86 -19.30
N GLN A 127 -5.70 -18.78 -19.96
CA GLN A 127 -6.78 -17.89 -19.51
C GLN A 127 -8.10 -18.57 -19.88
N ILE A 128 -8.65 -19.34 -18.96
CA ILE A 128 -10.04 -19.81 -19.09
C ILE A 128 -10.91 -18.57 -18.91
N SER A 129 -11.63 -18.17 -19.95
CA SER A 129 -12.51 -17.02 -19.84
C SER A 129 -13.62 -17.38 -18.83
N PRO A 130 -14.01 -16.44 -17.95
CA PRO A 130 -15.08 -16.70 -16.98
C PRO A 130 -16.39 -17.13 -17.64
N LEU A 131 -16.59 -16.77 -18.92
CA LEU A 131 -17.74 -17.17 -19.73
C LEU A 131 -17.69 -18.65 -20.10
N GLU A 132 -16.54 -19.16 -20.52
CA GLU A 132 -16.36 -20.60 -20.85
C GLU A 132 -16.60 -21.49 -19.64
N GLU A 133 -16.12 -21.05 -18.44
CA GLU A 133 -16.37 -21.78 -17.21
C GLU A 133 -17.86 -21.81 -16.83
N ILE A 134 -18.58 -20.72 -17.06
CA ILE A 134 -20.03 -20.63 -16.84
C ILE A 134 -20.80 -21.49 -17.85
N GLU A 135 -20.41 -21.47 -19.11
CA GLU A 135 -21.04 -22.30 -20.17
C GLU A 135 -20.86 -23.78 -19.89
N ASP A 136 -19.65 -24.23 -19.51
CA ASP A 136 -19.38 -25.61 -19.13
C ASP A 136 -20.19 -26.04 -17.90
N ARG A 137 -20.36 -25.15 -16.94
CA ARG A 137 -21.15 -25.39 -15.74
C ARG A 137 -22.64 -25.50 -16.05
N LEU A 138 -23.15 -24.64 -16.93
CA LEU A 138 -24.54 -24.69 -17.40
C LEU A 138 -24.80 -25.94 -18.19
N LYS A 139 -23.88 -26.37 -19.07
CA LYS A 139 -23.97 -27.60 -19.83
C LYS A 139 -24.07 -28.85 -18.95
N ARG A 140 -23.19 -28.95 -17.93
CA ARG A 140 -23.24 -30.05 -16.93
C ARG A 140 -24.54 -30.04 -16.11
N LEU A 141 -25.12 -28.87 -15.83
CA LEU A 141 -26.41 -28.82 -15.14
C LEU A 141 -27.58 -29.21 -16.03
N SER A 142 -27.55 -28.88 -17.32
CA SER A 142 -28.59 -29.31 -18.28
C SER A 142 -28.57 -30.81 -18.55
N GLU A 143 -27.38 -31.43 -18.61
CA GLU A 143 -27.20 -32.87 -18.77
C GLU A 143 -27.64 -33.66 -17.52
N ARG A 144 -27.62 -33.01 -16.34
CA ARG A 144 -28.04 -33.66 -15.07
C ARG A 144 -29.54 -33.56 -14.79
N SER A 145 -30.28 -32.70 -15.49
CA SER A 145 -31.74 -32.60 -15.39
C SER A 145 -32.42 -33.61 -16.29
N GLU A 146 -32.43 -34.89 -15.86
CA GLU A 146 -33.33 -35.88 -16.45
C GLU A 146 -34.80 -35.44 -16.25
N PRO A 147 -35.68 -35.58 -17.26
CA PRO A 147 -37.08 -35.26 -17.12
C PRO A 147 -37.73 -36.16 -16.06
N ILE A 148 -38.27 -35.57 -15.01
CA ILE A 148 -39.08 -36.25 -13.99
C ILE A 148 -40.26 -36.91 -14.72
N GLN A 149 -40.22 -38.22 -14.88
CA GLN A 149 -41.37 -38.99 -15.40
C GLN A 149 -42.52 -38.86 -14.39
N ALA A 150 -43.60 -38.22 -14.83
CA ALA A 150 -44.82 -38.15 -14.04
C ALA A 150 -45.38 -39.56 -13.78
N PRO A 151 -45.81 -39.89 -12.55
CA PRO A 151 -46.35 -41.19 -12.24
C PRO A 151 -47.64 -41.43 -13.06
N LYS A 152 -47.67 -42.55 -13.78
CA LYS A 152 -48.89 -42.99 -14.50
C LYS A 152 -50.01 -43.28 -13.47
N ALA A 153 -51.04 -42.46 -13.51
CA ALA A 153 -52.25 -42.70 -12.73
C ALA A 153 -52.93 -44.03 -13.23
N THR A 154 -52.90 -45.05 -12.40
CA THR A 154 -53.69 -46.25 -12.63
C THR A 154 -55.07 -45.95 -12.09
N ILE A 155 -56.02 -45.74 -12.99
CA ILE A 155 -57.47 -45.69 -12.65
C ILE A 155 -57.95 -47.12 -12.66
N ASN A 156 -58.47 -47.56 -11.52
CA ASN A 156 -59.19 -48.81 -11.38
C ASN A 156 -60.66 -48.47 -11.10
#